data_b0c45692e04aa0f03837e4d9156c1fa5
#
_entry.id   b0c45692e04aa0f03837e4d9156c1fa5
#
_cell.length_a   1.000
_cell.length_b   1.000
_cell.length_c   1.000
_cell.angle_alpha   90.00
_cell.angle_beta   90.00
_cell.angle_gamma   90.00
#
_symmetry.space_group_name_H-M   'P 1'
#
loop_
_entity.id
_entity.type
_entity.pdbx_description
1 polymer ?
#
loop_
_entity_poly.entity_id
_entity_poly.type
_entity_poly.pdbx_seq_one_letter_code
_entity_poly.pdbx_strand_id
1 'polypeptide(L)'
;LLFYGYSGGSQCSNLFPAWRPELCRAWVSHACGVFHEPTRRMASVPGLVTCGDADIKRYIISRRFVDKSRSKGVSIIWKSYPNLPHQVPPESLKLTRTFLEYYHKKYISDLNGHLQTKRVEKEKVLFVGDDQEARFWPAWHRYAKRIDEEDRIEFPSKELALAWGEEVKVEKPKKQ
;
A
#
# COMPACT_ATOMS: atom_id res chain seq x y z
N LEU A 1 6.85 -13.74 -6.85
CA LEU A 1 7.71 -12.61 -7.24
C LEU A 1 7.31 -11.35 -6.47
N LEU A 2 8.28 -10.46 -6.22
CA LEU A 2 8.11 -9.12 -5.68
C LEU A 2 8.53 -8.13 -6.76
N PHE A 3 7.75 -7.07 -6.95
CA PHE A 3 8.03 -6.07 -7.98
C PHE A 3 8.21 -4.69 -7.39
N TYR A 4 9.19 -3.96 -7.90
CA TYR A 4 9.35 -2.53 -7.69
C TYR A 4 9.59 -1.85 -9.04
N GLY A 5 8.92 -0.73 -9.27
CA GLY A 5 9.13 0.09 -10.44
C GLY A 5 9.06 1.58 -10.14
N TYR A 6 9.91 2.34 -10.83
CA TYR A 6 9.90 3.79 -10.86
C TYR A 6 9.64 4.27 -12.28
N SER A 7 8.81 5.29 -12.46
CA SER A 7 8.51 5.90 -13.76
C SER A 7 8.08 4.86 -14.81
N GLY A 8 8.83 4.68 -15.89
CA GLY A 8 8.57 3.63 -16.90
C GLY A 8 8.58 2.21 -16.33
N GLY A 9 9.48 1.92 -15.37
CA GLY A 9 9.52 0.62 -14.69
C GLY A 9 8.27 0.31 -13.88
N SER A 10 7.58 1.35 -13.37
CA SER A 10 6.33 1.17 -12.63
C SER A 10 5.15 0.72 -13.51
N GLN A 11 5.22 0.91 -14.83
CA GLN A 11 4.24 0.36 -15.75
C GLN A 11 4.30 -1.18 -15.76
N CYS A 12 5.50 -1.75 -15.74
CA CYS A 12 5.69 -3.19 -15.62
C CYS A 12 5.25 -3.71 -14.26
N SER A 13 5.61 -3.03 -13.16
CA SER A 13 5.27 -3.48 -11.81
C SER A 13 3.77 -3.48 -11.53
N ASN A 14 2.96 -2.62 -12.16
CA ASN A 14 1.51 -2.64 -12.03
C ASN A 14 0.81 -3.56 -13.05
N LEU A 15 1.40 -3.77 -14.23
CA LEU A 15 0.85 -4.68 -15.23
C LEU A 15 0.93 -6.15 -14.76
N PHE A 16 2.04 -6.53 -14.14
CA PHE A 16 2.28 -7.93 -13.78
C PHE A 16 1.21 -8.50 -12.85
N PRO A 17 0.82 -7.86 -11.72
CA PRO A 17 -0.26 -8.35 -10.86
C PRO A 17 -1.64 -8.36 -11.54
N ALA A 18 -1.85 -7.52 -12.56
CA ALA A 18 -3.09 -7.58 -13.35
C ALA A 18 -3.12 -8.77 -14.29
N TRP A 19 -1.97 -9.18 -14.83
CA TRP A 19 -1.81 -10.27 -15.79
C TRP A 19 -1.63 -11.63 -15.11
N ARG A 20 -0.69 -11.75 -14.16
CA ARG A 20 -0.33 -13.00 -13.49
C ARG A 20 -0.32 -12.83 -11.95
N PRO A 21 -1.48 -12.53 -11.33
CA PRO A 21 -1.56 -12.29 -9.89
C PRO A 21 -1.06 -13.48 -9.05
N GLU A 22 -1.24 -14.70 -9.54
CA GLU A 22 -0.81 -15.93 -8.86
C GLU A 22 0.73 -16.04 -8.72
N LEU A 23 1.49 -15.33 -9.54
CA LEU A 23 2.96 -15.28 -9.47
C LEU A 23 3.47 -14.05 -8.73
N CYS A 24 2.61 -13.09 -8.42
CA CYS A 24 2.94 -11.86 -7.73
C CYS A 24 2.59 -11.94 -6.25
N ARG A 25 3.52 -11.58 -5.37
CA ARG A 25 3.30 -11.56 -3.91
C ARG A 25 3.02 -10.19 -3.37
N ALA A 26 3.72 -9.21 -3.90
CA ALA A 26 3.50 -7.80 -3.65
C ALA A 26 4.12 -6.97 -4.78
N TRP A 27 3.63 -5.77 -4.98
CA TRP A 27 4.15 -4.87 -6.01
C TRP A 27 4.17 -3.42 -5.53
N VAL A 28 5.11 -2.65 -6.08
CA VAL A 28 5.30 -1.23 -5.79
C VAL A 28 5.43 -0.45 -7.09
N SER A 29 4.68 0.62 -7.22
CA SER A 29 4.77 1.58 -8.33
C SER A 29 5.02 2.98 -7.81
N HIS A 30 6.15 3.58 -8.15
CA HIS A 30 6.48 4.97 -7.80
C HIS A 30 6.43 5.86 -9.04
N ALA A 31 5.70 6.98 -8.94
CA ALA A 31 5.55 8.00 -9.99
C ALA A 31 5.21 7.40 -11.38
N CYS A 32 4.19 6.56 -11.43
CA CYS A 32 3.77 5.86 -12.63
C CYS A 32 3.00 6.78 -13.57
N GLY A 33 3.40 6.81 -14.84
CA GLY A 33 2.72 7.61 -15.87
C GLY A 33 1.55 6.91 -16.55
N VAL A 34 1.47 5.58 -16.47
CA VAL A 34 0.40 4.78 -17.07
C VAL A 34 0.12 3.57 -16.17
N PHE A 35 -1.11 3.46 -15.71
CA PHE A 35 -1.60 2.28 -15.02
C PHE A 35 -2.53 1.46 -15.92
N HIS A 36 -2.43 0.16 -15.82
CA HIS A 36 -3.41 -0.75 -16.41
C HIS A 36 -4.69 -0.78 -15.57
N GLU A 37 -5.82 -1.10 -16.20
CA GLU A 37 -7.07 -1.23 -15.48
C GLU A 37 -6.96 -2.27 -14.34
N PRO A 38 -7.29 -1.89 -13.11
CA PRO A 38 -7.26 -2.84 -12.01
C PRO A 38 -8.33 -3.91 -12.22
N THR A 39 -7.98 -5.15 -11.92
CA THR A 39 -8.89 -6.29 -12.04
C THR A 39 -9.23 -6.85 -10.66
N ARG A 40 -10.39 -7.51 -10.53
CA ARG A 40 -10.73 -8.21 -9.27
C ARG A 40 -9.73 -9.31 -8.90
N ARG A 41 -9.00 -9.86 -9.88
CA ARG A 41 -7.94 -10.84 -9.62
C ARG A 41 -6.76 -10.25 -8.85
N MET A 42 -6.50 -8.94 -9.01
CA MET A 42 -5.46 -8.24 -8.25
C MET A 42 -5.80 -8.11 -6.75
N ALA A 43 -7.06 -8.33 -6.34
CA ALA A 43 -7.45 -8.24 -4.93
C ALA A 43 -6.67 -9.20 -4.01
N SER A 44 -6.07 -10.25 -4.58
CA SER A 44 -5.21 -11.19 -3.84
C SER A 44 -3.75 -10.71 -3.71
N VAL A 45 -3.38 -9.57 -4.33
CA VAL A 45 -1.99 -9.10 -4.39
C VAL A 45 -1.88 -7.69 -3.81
N PRO A 46 -1.25 -7.51 -2.64
CA PRO A 46 -1.08 -6.20 -2.03
C PRO A 46 -0.20 -5.30 -2.89
N GLY A 47 -0.58 -4.03 -2.96
CA GLY A 47 0.12 -3.00 -3.71
C GLY A 47 0.53 -1.81 -2.85
N LEU A 48 1.64 -1.19 -3.22
CA LEU A 48 2.06 0.12 -2.73
C LEU A 48 2.20 1.06 -3.93
N VAL A 49 1.48 2.17 -3.89
CA VAL A 49 1.57 3.22 -4.90
C VAL A 49 2.05 4.50 -4.24
N THR A 50 3.09 5.10 -4.79
CA THR A 50 3.66 6.33 -4.24
C THR A 50 3.93 7.35 -5.35
N CYS A 51 3.80 8.65 -5.04
CA CYS A 51 4.09 9.73 -5.98
C CYS A 51 4.40 11.03 -5.25
N GLY A 52 5.20 11.89 -5.86
CA GLY A 52 5.34 13.27 -5.42
C GLY A 52 4.16 14.12 -5.92
N ASP A 53 3.66 15.04 -5.10
CA ASP A 53 2.52 15.88 -5.47
C ASP A 53 2.89 16.98 -6.48
N ALA A 54 4.17 17.39 -6.54
CA ALA A 54 4.68 18.31 -7.56
C ALA A 54 4.87 17.62 -8.94
N ASP A 55 4.83 16.28 -9.03
CA ASP A 55 4.68 15.53 -10.29
C ASP A 55 3.20 15.42 -10.67
N ILE A 56 2.55 16.55 -10.86
CA ILE A 56 1.09 16.73 -10.95
C ILE A 56 0.41 15.69 -11.85
N LYS A 57 0.97 15.48 -13.05
CA LYS A 57 0.38 14.55 -14.02
C LYS A 57 0.36 13.12 -13.50
N ARG A 58 1.47 12.64 -12.95
CA ARG A 58 1.58 11.28 -12.42
C ARG A 58 0.87 11.12 -11.09
N TYR A 59 0.85 12.17 -10.28
CA TYR A 59 0.06 12.21 -9.05
C TYR A 59 -1.43 11.95 -9.32
N ILE A 60 -2.04 12.72 -10.22
CA ILE A 60 -3.46 12.56 -10.59
C ILE A 60 -3.74 11.16 -11.14
N ILE A 61 -2.87 10.65 -12.01
CA ILE A 61 -3.01 9.31 -12.59
C ILE A 61 -2.92 8.23 -11.50
N SER A 62 -1.94 8.36 -10.59
CA SER A 62 -1.74 7.41 -9.49
C SER A 62 -2.91 7.42 -8.51
N ARG A 63 -3.39 8.59 -8.13
CA ARG A 63 -4.55 8.73 -7.22
C ARG A 63 -5.80 8.07 -7.79
N ARG A 64 -6.14 8.39 -9.04
CA ARG A 64 -7.27 7.77 -9.75
C ARG A 64 -7.17 6.24 -9.81
N PHE A 65 -5.96 5.73 -10.04
CA PHE A 65 -5.74 4.29 -10.05
C PHE A 65 -5.95 3.67 -8.67
N VAL A 66 -5.47 4.31 -7.59
CA VAL A 66 -5.67 3.85 -6.21
C VAL A 66 -7.16 3.75 -5.87
N ASP A 67 -7.93 4.80 -6.14
CA ASP A 67 -9.37 4.84 -5.86
C ASP A 67 -10.12 3.75 -6.64
N LYS A 68 -9.81 3.61 -7.93
CA LYS A 68 -10.38 2.59 -8.80
C LYS A 68 -10.02 1.16 -8.37
N SER A 69 -8.82 0.97 -7.84
CA SER A 69 -8.36 -0.32 -7.34
C SER A 69 -9.07 -0.69 -6.04
N ARG A 70 -9.21 0.26 -5.12
CA ARG A 70 -9.92 0.06 -3.85
C ARG A 70 -11.40 -0.30 -4.09
N SER A 71 -12.07 0.37 -5.03
CA SER A 71 -13.46 0.04 -5.39
C SER A 71 -13.63 -1.39 -5.94
N LYS A 72 -12.53 -2.02 -6.41
CA LYS A 72 -12.49 -3.44 -6.84
C LYS A 72 -11.98 -4.40 -5.78
N GLY A 73 -11.76 -3.90 -4.56
CA GLY A 73 -11.27 -4.68 -3.42
C GLY A 73 -9.78 -4.97 -3.42
N VAL A 74 -8.99 -4.26 -4.25
CA VAL A 74 -7.53 -4.39 -4.25
C VAL A 74 -6.97 -3.63 -3.04
N SER A 75 -6.18 -4.31 -2.20
CA SER A 75 -5.51 -3.70 -1.06
C SER A 75 -4.32 -2.85 -1.55
N ILE A 76 -4.43 -1.53 -1.45
CA ILE A 76 -3.37 -0.60 -1.84
C ILE A 76 -3.05 0.36 -0.71
N ILE A 77 -1.78 0.40 -0.31
CA ILE A 77 -1.21 1.48 0.48
C ILE A 77 -0.85 2.60 -0.48
N TRP A 78 -1.38 3.79 -0.22
CA TRP A 78 -1.04 5.01 -0.94
C TRP A 78 -0.14 5.89 -0.07
N LYS A 79 0.84 6.57 -0.70
CA LYS A 79 1.63 7.62 -0.05
C LYS A 79 1.99 8.71 -1.05
N SER A 80 1.60 9.94 -0.73
CA SER A 80 2.11 11.14 -1.41
C SER A 80 3.30 11.74 -0.66
N TYR A 81 4.16 12.43 -1.40
CA TYR A 81 5.29 13.19 -0.85
C TYR A 81 5.14 14.66 -1.24
N PRO A 82 5.02 15.56 -0.24
CA PRO A 82 4.78 16.97 -0.49
C PRO A 82 5.96 17.65 -1.20
N ASN A 83 5.65 18.52 -2.15
CA ASN A 83 6.61 19.30 -2.94
C ASN A 83 7.66 18.46 -3.70
N LEU A 84 7.45 17.17 -3.86
CA LEU A 84 8.38 16.28 -4.54
C LEU A 84 8.04 16.23 -6.05
N PRO A 85 8.98 16.62 -6.93
CA PRO A 85 8.83 16.43 -8.38
C PRO A 85 9.04 14.96 -8.77
N HIS A 86 9.28 14.71 -10.05
CA HIS A 86 9.52 13.35 -10.59
C HIS A 86 10.85 12.76 -10.10
N GLN A 87 10.88 12.32 -8.85
CA GLN A 87 12.06 11.76 -8.15
C GLN A 87 11.63 10.65 -7.19
N VAL A 88 12.61 9.85 -6.75
CA VAL A 88 12.43 8.84 -5.69
C VAL A 88 13.13 9.32 -4.43
N PRO A 89 12.41 9.77 -3.39
CA PRO A 89 13.05 10.21 -2.15
C PRO A 89 13.48 9.01 -1.29
N PRO A 90 14.46 9.17 -0.38
CA PRO A 90 14.90 8.10 0.51
C PRO A 90 13.76 7.48 1.34
N GLU A 91 12.77 8.29 1.75
CA GLU A 91 11.60 7.86 2.50
C GLU A 91 10.73 6.88 1.69
N SER A 92 10.62 7.11 0.36
CA SER A 92 9.91 6.20 -0.54
C SER A 92 10.63 4.85 -0.66
N LEU A 93 11.96 4.87 -0.72
CA LEU A 93 12.76 3.63 -0.73
C LEU A 93 12.64 2.88 0.58
N LYS A 94 12.65 3.60 1.72
CA LYS A 94 12.45 3.00 3.05
C LYS A 94 11.08 2.33 3.15
N LEU A 95 10.00 3.03 2.77
CA LEU A 95 8.65 2.48 2.77
C LEU A 95 8.53 1.28 1.82
N THR A 96 9.08 1.39 0.61
CA THR A 96 9.12 0.31 -0.38
C THR A 96 9.80 -0.94 0.19
N ARG A 97 10.98 -0.78 0.79
CA ARG A 97 11.73 -1.88 1.38
C ARG A 97 10.94 -2.54 2.50
N THR A 98 10.42 -1.75 3.45
CA THR A 98 9.62 -2.26 4.57
C THR A 98 8.38 -3.03 4.06
N PHE A 99 7.71 -2.51 3.03
CA PHE A 99 6.55 -3.15 2.42
C PHE A 99 6.90 -4.50 1.78
N LEU A 100 7.93 -4.54 0.96
CA LEU A 100 8.34 -5.78 0.28
C LEU A 100 8.89 -6.81 1.26
N GLU A 101 9.65 -6.40 2.28
CA GLU A 101 10.15 -7.29 3.33
C GLU A 101 9.02 -7.88 4.19
N TYR A 102 7.99 -7.09 4.52
CA TYR A 102 6.81 -7.57 5.24
C TYR A 102 6.14 -8.71 4.50
N TYR A 103 5.83 -8.52 3.22
CA TYR A 103 5.16 -9.55 2.41
C TYR A 103 6.08 -10.72 2.05
N HIS A 104 7.37 -10.50 1.96
CA HIS A 104 8.34 -11.58 1.80
C HIS A 104 8.39 -12.49 3.03
N LYS A 105 8.54 -11.92 4.24
CA LYS A 105 8.57 -12.67 5.50
C LYS A 105 7.28 -13.45 5.74
N LYS A 106 6.14 -12.80 5.53
CA LYS A 106 4.83 -13.44 5.64
C LYS A 106 4.71 -14.65 4.72
N TYR A 107 5.25 -14.53 3.52
CA TYR A 107 5.22 -15.61 2.53
C TYR A 107 6.11 -16.80 2.87
N ILE A 108 7.30 -16.55 3.44
CA ILE A 108 8.20 -17.64 3.88
C ILE A 108 7.58 -18.41 5.06
N SER A 109 6.89 -17.74 5.98
CA SER A 109 6.19 -18.41 7.08
C SER A 109 5.10 -19.36 6.58
N ASP A 110 4.47 -19.03 5.46
CA ASP A 110 3.46 -19.89 4.82
C ASP A 110 4.07 -21.05 4.02
N LEU A 111 5.33 -20.95 3.57
CA LEU A 111 6.03 -21.99 2.81
C LEU A 111 6.43 -23.21 3.64
N ASN A 112 6.58 -23.06 4.96
CA ASN A 112 6.84 -24.18 5.87
C ASN A 112 5.63 -25.11 6.05
N GLY A 113 4.51 -24.79 5.43
CA GLY A 113 3.25 -25.54 5.41
C GLY A 113 2.63 -25.66 4.02
N HIS A 114 3.33 -26.29 3.08
CA HIS A 114 2.85 -26.62 1.72
C HIS A 114 2.47 -25.44 0.80
N LEU A 115 2.97 -25.50 -0.44
CA LEU A 115 2.60 -24.70 -1.62
C LEU A 115 1.09 -24.84 -1.96
N GLN A 116 0.23 -24.46 -1.06
CA GLN A 116 -1.17 -24.27 -1.39
C GLN A 116 -1.34 -22.79 -1.76
N THR A 117 -1.86 -22.56 -2.94
CA THR A 117 -2.48 -21.30 -3.36
C THR A 117 -3.66 -20.99 -2.44
N LYS A 118 -3.39 -20.75 -1.16
CA LYS A 118 -4.41 -20.26 -0.23
C LYS A 118 -4.84 -18.88 -0.74
N ARG A 119 -6.14 -18.77 -0.99
CA ARG A 119 -6.82 -17.51 -1.13
C ARG A 119 -6.28 -16.58 -0.03
N VAL A 120 -5.63 -15.46 -0.40
CA VAL A 120 -5.13 -14.50 0.59
C VAL A 120 -6.33 -14.07 1.42
N GLU A 121 -6.38 -14.53 2.67
CA GLU A 121 -7.37 -14.04 3.62
C GLU A 121 -7.15 -12.52 3.78
N LYS A 122 -8.25 -11.77 3.79
CA LYS A 122 -8.17 -10.32 3.98
C LYS A 122 -7.40 -10.06 5.28
N GLU A 123 -6.29 -9.35 5.17
CA GLU A 123 -5.44 -9.08 6.32
C GLU A 123 -6.20 -8.29 7.39
N LYS A 124 -5.93 -8.60 8.66
CA LYS A 124 -6.48 -7.83 9.77
C LYS A 124 -5.86 -6.44 9.76
N VAL A 125 -6.69 -5.42 9.68
CA VAL A 125 -6.26 -4.03 9.81
C VAL A 125 -5.91 -3.75 11.27
N LEU A 126 -4.66 -3.42 11.54
CA LEU A 126 -4.18 -3.10 12.89
C LEU A 126 -4.05 -1.60 13.13
N PHE A 127 -3.71 -0.85 12.07
CA PHE A 127 -3.57 0.61 12.12
C PHE A 127 -4.25 1.25 10.91
N VAL A 128 -4.66 2.50 11.08
CA VAL A 128 -5.29 3.30 10.03
C VAL A 128 -4.61 4.65 9.97
N GLY A 129 -4.14 5.02 8.79
CA GLY A 129 -3.57 6.33 8.48
C GLY A 129 -4.58 7.26 7.83
N ASP A 130 -4.33 8.54 8.02
CA ASP A 130 -5.00 9.64 7.35
C ASP A 130 -4.00 10.26 6.35
N ASP A 131 -4.31 10.18 5.06
CA ASP A 131 -3.41 10.66 3.99
C ASP A 131 -3.19 12.17 4.06
N GLN A 132 -4.20 12.94 4.51
CA GLN A 132 -4.11 14.39 4.62
C GLN A 132 -3.15 14.82 5.73
N GLU A 133 -3.16 14.12 6.87
CA GLU A 133 -2.31 14.43 8.01
C GLU A 133 -0.96 13.70 7.98
N ALA A 134 -0.81 12.65 7.16
CA ALA A 134 0.32 11.71 7.16
C ALA A 134 0.56 11.09 8.55
N ARG A 135 -0.50 10.89 9.32
CA ARG A 135 -0.51 10.31 10.67
C ARG A 135 -1.33 9.05 10.71
N PHE A 136 -1.06 8.20 11.71
CA PHE A 136 -1.82 6.97 11.87
C PHE A 136 -2.19 6.67 13.33
N TRP A 137 -3.27 5.93 13.50
CA TRP A 137 -3.86 5.51 14.77
C TRP A 137 -4.04 3.99 14.79
N PRO A 138 -4.10 3.37 15.99
CA PRO A 138 -4.62 2.01 16.10
C PRO A 138 -6.04 1.92 15.52
N ALA A 139 -6.36 0.86 14.82
CA ALA A 139 -7.66 0.71 14.12
C ALA A 139 -8.88 0.73 15.04
N TRP A 140 -8.69 0.43 16.35
CA TRP A 140 -9.75 0.51 17.34
C TRP A 140 -10.06 1.96 17.80
N HIS A 141 -9.15 2.91 17.53
CA HIS A 141 -9.32 4.30 17.97
C HIS A 141 -10.48 4.98 17.25
N ARG A 142 -11.23 5.82 17.99
CA ARG A 142 -12.42 6.50 17.45
C ARG A 142 -12.14 7.38 16.23
N TYR A 143 -11.00 8.05 16.19
CA TYR A 143 -10.60 8.89 15.05
C TYR A 143 -10.39 8.05 13.81
N ALA A 144 -9.69 6.92 13.91
CA ALA A 144 -9.46 6.00 12.79
C ALA A 144 -10.77 5.54 12.10
N LYS A 145 -11.89 5.53 12.82
CA LYS A 145 -13.21 5.15 12.28
C LYS A 145 -13.91 6.30 11.54
N ARG A 146 -13.43 7.53 11.68
CA ARG A 146 -14.02 8.74 11.10
C ARG A 146 -13.27 9.27 9.90
N ILE A 147 -12.08 8.71 9.60
CA ILE A 147 -11.29 9.06 8.43
C ILE A 147 -12.09 8.68 7.19
N ASP A 148 -12.28 9.61 6.28
CA ASP A 148 -13.00 9.41 5.04
C ASP A 148 -12.34 8.30 4.20
N GLU A 149 -13.15 7.55 3.47
CA GLU A 149 -12.68 6.36 2.75
C GLU A 149 -11.58 6.68 1.74
N GLU A 150 -11.64 7.83 1.11
CA GLU A 150 -10.64 8.31 0.16
C GLU A 150 -9.27 8.59 0.79
N ASP A 151 -9.23 9.07 2.03
CA ASP A 151 -8.00 9.41 2.75
C ASP A 151 -7.51 8.28 3.67
N ARG A 152 -8.32 7.24 3.80
CA ARG A 152 -8.07 6.12 4.70
C ARG A 152 -7.04 5.16 4.13
N ILE A 153 -5.95 4.94 4.90
CA ILE A 153 -4.89 3.98 4.58
C ILE A 153 -4.87 2.88 5.64
N GLU A 154 -5.02 1.64 5.23
CA GLU A 154 -5.08 0.50 6.14
C GLU A 154 -3.72 -0.22 6.21
N PHE A 155 -3.24 -0.51 7.43
CA PHE A 155 -1.98 -1.19 7.65
C PHE A 155 -2.16 -2.47 8.46
N PRO A 156 -1.58 -3.59 7.98
CA PRO A 156 -1.60 -4.86 8.70
C PRO A 156 -0.52 -4.95 9.79
N SER A 157 0.42 -4.00 9.86
CA SER A 157 1.47 -3.99 10.87
C SER A 157 1.86 -2.57 11.29
N LYS A 158 2.41 -2.47 12.52
CA LYS A 158 2.94 -1.20 13.04
C LYS A 158 4.19 -0.75 12.27
N GLU A 159 5.01 -1.69 11.83
CA GLU A 159 6.23 -1.41 11.08
C GLU A 159 5.94 -0.70 9.76
N LEU A 160 4.92 -1.17 9.03
CA LEU A 160 4.45 -0.52 7.80
C LEU A 160 3.88 0.87 8.06
N ALA A 161 3.07 1.01 9.11
CA ALA A 161 2.49 2.30 9.48
C ALA A 161 3.57 3.33 9.85
N LEU A 162 4.61 2.93 10.61
CA LEU A 162 5.75 3.78 10.96
C LEU A 162 6.65 4.15 9.78
N ALA A 163 6.75 3.28 8.78
CA ALA A 163 7.48 3.61 7.55
C ALA A 163 6.68 4.58 6.65
N TRP A 164 5.35 4.57 6.80
CA TRP A 164 4.44 5.41 6.01
C TRP A 164 4.24 6.81 6.62
N GLY A 165 4.10 6.96 7.95
CA GLY A 165 3.77 8.22 8.59
C GLY A 165 4.02 8.24 10.09
N GLU A 166 3.53 9.27 10.76
CA GLU A 166 3.73 9.50 12.19
C GLU A 166 2.68 8.80 13.06
N GLU A 167 3.12 8.16 14.13
CA GLU A 167 2.22 7.53 15.10
C GLU A 167 1.59 8.58 16.02
N VAL A 168 0.27 8.60 16.10
CA VAL A 168 -0.42 9.32 17.16
C VAL A 168 -0.49 8.42 18.40
N LYS A 169 0.22 8.82 19.45
CA LYS A 169 0.22 8.12 20.72
C LYS A 169 -1.14 8.29 21.41
N VAL A 170 -1.82 7.19 21.63
CA VAL A 170 -3.12 7.15 22.30
C VAL A 170 -3.11 6.14 23.46
N GLU A 171 -3.69 6.50 24.59
CA GLU A 171 -3.86 5.57 25.69
C GLU A 171 -4.97 4.56 25.37
N LYS A 172 -4.71 3.28 25.67
CA LYS A 172 -5.76 2.27 25.59
C LYS A 172 -6.84 2.59 26.63
N PRO A 173 -8.12 2.51 26.26
CA PRO A 173 -9.18 2.61 27.25
C PRO A 173 -8.96 1.52 28.31
N LYS A 174 -8.96 1.93 29.60
CA LYS A 174 -8.91 0.98 30.71
C LYS A 174 -10.10 0.03 30.55
N LYS A 175 -9.84 -1.28 30.54
CA LYS A 175 -10.92 -2.26 30.61
C LYS A 175 -11.66 -2.03 31.93
N GLN A 176 -12.89 -1.58 31.86
CA GLN A 176 -13.83 -1.66 32.95
C GLN A 176 -14.26 -3.10 33.14
#